data_8b7f06b6d5de7242a0c7d1b42cf4387d
#
_entry.id   8b7f06b6d5de7242a0c7d1b42cf4387d
#
_cell.length_a   1.000
_cell.length_b   1.000
_cell.length_c   1.000
_cell.angle_alpha   90.00
_cell.angle_beta   90.00
_cell.angle_gamma   90.00
#
_symmetry.space_group_name_H-M   'P 1'
#
loop_
_entity.id
_entity.type
_entity.pdbx_description
1 polymer ?
#
loop_
_entity_poly.entity_id
_entity_poly.type
_entity_poly.pdbx_seq_one_letter_code
_entity_poly.pdbx_strand_id
1 'polypeptide(L)'
;MKTIILIISILLQAPVFAQTFTEKISKELSFEKKGADNALMIANINGDITVTGYDGDKILLEVTRTIRAKTNERLEKGKALIKLGVVDRADTIILYTEGLCGRFGKTSRKNGDWTHRNGWGYNWSEKENDDCKELCDYSFDYIVKVPRSINLLVSTVNQGDVKIENVSGSIVANNVNGSIALSGISREASANTINGDVDIAYVKNPQKPCRFYTLNGDINAWFQKGLAADLSFESFNGELFTNVDHLESLPVVVEKKETQKGIKYKVNGNRFKIGEGGVVLDFETFNGNVYLKEKI
;
A
#
# COMPACT_ATOMS: atom_id res chain seq x y z
N MET A 1 -30.75 -0.62 70.20
CA MET A 1 -30.57 -1.23 68.87
C MET A 1 -30.51 -0.11 67.82
N LYS A 2 -29.32 0.14 67.22
CA LYS A 2 -29.16 1.16 66.20
C LYS A 2 -29.24 0.45 64.83
N THR A 3 -30.25 0.75 64.03
CA THR A 3 -30.46 0.18 62.72
C THR A 3 -29.61 0.97 61.71
N ILE A 4 -28.59 0.32 61.13
CA ILE A 4 -27.77 0.89 60.07
C ILE A 4 -28.51 0.60 58.74
N ILE A 5 -28.96 1.66 58.04
CA ILE A 5 -29.51 1.57 56.70
C ILE A 5 -28.34 1.67 55.72
N LEU A 6 -28.04 0.58 55.05
CA LEU A 6 -27.06 0.50 53.97
C LEU A 6 -27.70 0.94 52.66
N ILE A 7 -27.40 2.17 52.20
CA ILE A 7 -27.84 2.64 50.90
C ILE A 7 -26.90 2.09 49.86
N ILE A 8 -27.33 1.07 49.10
CA ILE A 8 -26.64 0.54 47.93
C ILE A 8 -26.94 1.47 46.76
N SER A 9 -25.96 2.31 46.42
CA SER A 9 -26.01 3.14 45.21
C SER A 9 -25.71 2.25 43.99
N ILE A 10 -26.76 1.84 43.26
CA ILE A 10 -26.62 1.16 41.98
C ILE A 10 -26.22 2.22 40.94
N LEU A 11 -24.94 2.28 40.61
CA LEU A 11 -24.45 3.02 39.43
C LEU A 11 -24.99 2.31 38.17
N LEU A 12 -26.06 2.85 37.57
CA LEU A 12 -26.48 2.50 36.24
C LEU A 12 -25.38 2.97 35.27
N GLN A 13 -24.50 2.06 34.88
CA GLN A 13 -23.62 2.29 33.74
C GLN A 13 -24.46 2.23 32.47
N ALA A 14 -24.88 3.38 31.96
CA ALA A 14 -25.45 3.45 30.61
C ALA A 14 -24.43 2.97 29.60
N PRO A 15 -24.76 2.05 28.69
CA PRO A 15 -23.84 1.65 27.65
C PRO A 15 -23.51 2.86 26.77
N VAL A 16 -22.24 3.24 26.73
CA VAL A 16 -21.77 4.30 25.84
C VAL A 16 -21.72 3.70 24.44
N PHE A 17 -22.78 3.87 23.66
CA PHE A 17 -22.78 3.53 22.25
C PHE A 17 -21.89 4.53 21.50
N ALA A 18 -20.84 4.04 20.85
CA ALA A 18 -20.07 4.84 19.91
C ALA A 18 -20.98 5.28 18.76
N GLN A 19 -21.04 6.59 18.52
CA GLN A 19 -21.82 7.13 17.42
C GLN A 19 -21.06 6.93 16.13
N THR A 20 -21.76 6.47 15.08
CA THR A 20 -21.18 6.18 13.76
C THR A 20 -21.86 7.02 12.69
N PHE A 21 -21.06 7.65 11.86
CA PHE A 21 -21.47 8.31 10.63
C PHE A 21 -20.86 7.60 9.45
N THR A 22 -21.65 7.30 8.43
CA THR A 22 -21.18 6.71 7.17
C THR A 22 -21.71 7.52 6.00
N GLU A 23 -20.84 7.83 5.05
CA GLU A 23 -21.14 8.57 3.82
C GLU A 23 -20.52 7.85 2.62
N LYS A 24 -21.26 7.79 1.51
CA LYS A 24 -20.75 7.34 0.22
C LYS A 24 -20.48 8.56 -0.67
N ILE A 25 -19.26 8.65 -1.17
CA ILE A 25 -18.80 9.71 -2.06
C ILE A 25 -18.53 9.09 -3.42
N SER A 26 -19.24 9.53 -4.46
CA SER A 26 -19.03 9.06 -5.84
C SER A 26 -18.54 10.22 -6.69
N LYS A 27 -17.52 9.98 -7.51
CA LYS A 27 -16.97 10.97 -8.45
C LYS A 27 -16.53 10.30 -9.76
N GLU A 28 -16.67 11.02 -10.86
CA GLU A 28 -16.00 10.74 -12.12
C GLU A 28 -14.88 11.76 -12.33
N LEU A 29 -13.68 11.29 -12.64
CA LEU A 29 -12.51 12.12 -12.87
C LEU A 29 -11.91 11.78 -14.23
N SER A 30 -11.33 12.76 -14.90
CA SER A 30 -10.70 12.62 -16.22
C SER A 30 -9.40 13.40 -16.25
N PHE A 31 -8.39 12.89 -16.94
CA PHE A 31 -7.17 13.66 -17.17
C PHE A 31 -7.38 14.74 -18.22
N GLU A 32 -6.81 15.91 -18.03
CA GLU A 32 -6.80 16.97 -19.04
C GLU A 32 -6.01 16.54 -20.29
N LYS A 33 -4.91 15.81 -20.07
CA LYS A 33 -4.05 15.27 -21.13
C LYS A 33 -4.09 13.75 -21.08
N LYS A 34 -4.47 13.12 -22.18
CA LYS A 34 -4.39 11.67 -22.34
C LYS A 34 -2.98 11.28 -22.79
N GLY A 35 -2.34 10.37 -22.05
CA GLY A 35 -0.98 9.91 -22.34
C GLY A 35 -0.57 8.69 -21.54
N ALA A 36 0.53 8.06 -21.95
CA ALA A 36 1.08 6.88 -21.28
C ALA A 36 1.61 7.18 -19.86
N ASP A 37 1.86 8.46 -19.56
CA ASP A 37 2.38 8.90 -18.26
C ASP A 37 1.27 9.23 -17.25
N ASN A 38 0.00 9.13 -17.67
CA ASN A 38 -1.13 9.38 -16.77
C ASN A 38 -1.04 8.48 -15.55
N ALA A 39 -1.28 9.08 -14.39
CA ALA A 39 -1.16 8.38 -13.13
C ALA A 39 -2.27 8.75 -12.15
N LEU A 40 -2.73 7.75 -11.42
CA LEU A 40 -3.55 7.92 -10.22
C LEU A 40 -2.71 7.61 -8.99
N MET A 41 -2.70 8.55 -8.04
CA MET A 41 -2.17 8.33 -6.72
C MET A 41 -3.32 8.24 -5.72
N ILE A 42 -3.30 7.21 -4.86
CA ILE A 42 -4.24 7.08 -3.73
C ILE A 42 -3.39 6.97 -2.46
N ALA A 43 -3.52 7.96 -1.59
CA ALA A 43 -2.85 8.00 -0.31
C ALA A 43 -3.90 7.92 0.81
N ASN A 44 -4.11 6.73 1.33
CA ASN A 44 -5.02 6.46 2.44
C ASN A 44 -4.23 6.30 3.76
N ILE A 45 -4.95 6.43 4.87
CA ILE A 45 -4.40 6.17 6.21
C ILE A 45 -5.07 4.94 6.82
N ASN A 46 -6.41 4.89 6.81
CA ASN A 46 -7.19 3.79 7.39
C ASN A 46 -8.23 3.32 6.38
N GLY A 47 -8.31 2.01 6.13
CA GLY A 47 -9.30 1.37 5.28
C GLY A 47 -8.73 0.79 3.99
N ASP A 48 -9.57 0.07 3.27
CA ASP A 48 -9.24 -0.72 2.09
C ASP A 48 -9.11 0.13 0.83
N ILE A 49 -8.30 -0.35 -0.12
CA ILE A 49 -8.21 0.22 -1.45
C ILE A 49 -8.34 -0.88 -2.49
N THR A 50 -9.43 -0.86 -3.25
CA THR A 50 -9.65 -1.74 -4.40
C THR A 50 -9.61 -0.94 -5.68
N VAL A 51 -8.69 -1.29 -6.60
CA VAL A 51 -8.57 -0.65 -7.92
C VAL A 51 -8.74 -1.72 -8.99
N THR A 52 -9.64 -1.47 -9.95
CA THR A 52 -9.89 -2.39 -11.06
C THR A 52 -9.73 -1.67 -12.40
N GLY A 53 -8.86 -2.21 -13.26
CA GLY A 53 -8.71 -1.75 -14.63
C GLY A 53 -9.91 -2.13 -15.48
N TYR A 54 -10.45 -1.18 -16.26
CA TYR A 54 -11.59 -1.41 -17.17
C TYR A 54 -11.36 -0.76 -18.54
N ASP A 55 -12.22 -1.10 -19.50
CA ASP A 55 -12.12 -0.59 -20.87
C ASP A 55 -12.89 0.74 -21.02
N GLY A 56 -12.46 1.74 -20.30
CA GLY A 56 -12.98 3.11 -20.33
C GLY A 56 -11.86 4.12 -20.19
N ASP A 57 -12.19 5.40 -20.27
CA ASP A 57 -11.22 6.50 -20.28
C ASP A 57 -11.30 7.41 -19.05
N LYS A 58 -12.24 7.16 -18.14
CA LYS A 58 -12.45 7.91 -16.91
C LYS A 58 -12.00 7.12 -15.68
N ILE A 59 -11.74 7.81 -14.60
CA ILE A 59 -11.61 7.22 -13.26
C ILE A 59 -12.98 7.31 -12.59
N LEU A 60 -13.56 6.16 -12.25
CA LEU A 60 -14.82 6.06 -11.52
C LEU A 60 -14.48 5.76 -10.07
N LEU A 61 -14.79 6.68 -9.18
CA LEU A 61 -14.46 6.63 -7.76
C LEU A 61 -15.71 6.45 -6.93
N GLU A 62 -15.70 5.46 -6.07
CA GLU A 62 -16.61 5.31 -4.94
C GLU A 62 -15.79 5.22 -3.65
N VAL A 63 -16.10 6.05 -2.66
CA VAL A 63 -15.44 6.03 -1.36
C VAL A 63 -16.50 5.95 -0.27
N THR A 64 -16.36 4.96 0.61
CA THR A 64 -17.14 4.89 1.83
C THR A 64 -16.34 5.51 2.97
N ARG A 65 -16.76 6.67 3.45
CA ARG A 65 -16.18 7.34 4.62
C ARG A 65 -16.95 6.96 5.87
N THR A 66 -16.29 6.36 6.84
CA THR A 66 -16.88 6.02 8.14
C THR A 66 -16.15 6.76 9.26
N ILE A 67 -16.89 7.39 10.16
CA ILE A 67 -16.36 8.08 11.35
C ILE A 67 -17.10 7.54 12.58
N ARG A 68 -16.35 7.17 13.62
CA ARG A 68 -16.87 6.67 14.89
C ARG A 68 -16.33 7.52 16.04
N ALA A 69 -17.22 7.99 16.91
CA ALA A 69 -16.83 8.82 18.04
C ALA A 69 -17.63 8.47 19.30
N LYS A 70 -17.05 8.75 20.47
CA LYS A 70 -17.70 8.52 21.78
C LYS A 70 -18.82 9.51 22.07
N THR A 71 -18.79 10.72 21.46
CA THR A 71 -19.81 11.75 21.69
C THR A 71 -20.21 12.38 20.35
N ASN A 72 -21.42 12.99 20.32
CA ASN A 72 -21.91 13.69 19.14
C ASN A 72 -21.04 14.89 18.75
N GLU A 73 -20.53 15.62 19.73
CA GLU A 73 -19.63 16.75 19.50
C GLU A 73 -18.35 16.31 18.77
N ARG A 74 -17.71 15.22 19.24
CA ARG A 74 -16.54 14.63 18.59
C ARG A 74 -16.86 14.12 17.19
N LEU A 75 -18.04 13.52 17.00
CA LEU A 75 -18.48 13.06 15.69
C LEU A 75 -18.61 14.22 14.69
N GLU A 76 -19.29 15.30 15.07
CA GLU A 76 -19.47 16.46 14.21
C GLU A 76 -18.11 17.16 13.90
N LYS A 77 -17.22 17.25 14.88
CA LYS A 77 -15.86 17.75 14.67
C LYS A 77 -15.09 16.84 13.72
N GLY A 78 -15.17 15.52 13.87
CA GLY A 78 -14.56 14.54 12.96
C GLY A 78 -15.08 14.67 11.52
N LYS A 79 -16.40 14.80 11.34
CA LYS A 79 -17.04 15.01 10.03
C LYS A 79 -16.52 16.28 9.33
N ALA A 80 -16.27 17.34 10.10
CA ALA A 80 -15.78 18.61 9.59
C ALA A 80 -14.30 18.55 9.15
N LEU A 81 -13.47 17.79 9.86
CA LEU A 81 -12.00 17.80 9.69
C LEU A 81 -11.48 16.66 8.82
N ILE A 82 -12.13 15.48 8.84
CA ILE A 82 -11.65 14.31 8.11
C ILE A 82 -12.37 14.21 6.78
N LYS A 83 -11.67 14.45 5.67
CA LYS A 83 -12.26 14.57 4.33
C LYS A 83 -11.47 13.81 3.27
N LEU A 84 -12.13 13.52 2.15
CA LEU A 84 -11.47 13.11 0.92
C LEU A 84 -10.90 14.34 0.23
N GLY A 85 -9.58 14.43 0.16
CA GLY A 85 -8.87 15.44 -0.64
C GLY A 85 -8.65 14.95 -2.06
N VAL A 86 -8.72 15.87 -3.02
CA VAL A 86 -8.45 15.62 -4.43
C VAL A 86 -7.52 16.70 -4.95
N VAL A 87 -6.39 16.30 -5.55
CA VAL A 87 -5.52 17.19 -6.33
C VAL A 87 -5.60 16.74 -7.77
N ASP A 88 -6.14 17.62 -8.61
CA ASP A 88 -6.30 17.39 -10.04
C ASP A 88 -5.22 18.16 -10.82
N ARG A 89 -4.41 17.42 -11.58
CA ARG A 89 -3.34 17.96 -12.43
C ARG A 89 -3.50 17.39 -13.83
N ALA A 90 -2.89 18.01 -14.82
CA ALA A 90 -3.05 17.66 -16.21
C ALA A 90 -2.84 16.17 -16.54
N ASP A 91 -1.90 15.52 -15.88
CA ASP A 91 -1.46 14.13 -16.11
C ASP A 91 -1.53 13.24 -14.85
N THR A 92 -1.84 13.80 -13.69
CA THR A 92 -1.81 13.09 -12.42
C THR A 92 -2.99 13.53 -11.55
N ILE A 93 -3.79 12.55 -11.12
CA ILE A 93 -4.86 12.75 -10.15
C ILE A 93 -4.41 12.13 -8.82
N ILE A 94 -4.57 12.89 -7.73
CA ILE A 94 -4.19 12.44 -6.40
C ILE A 94 -5.43 12.46 -5.51
N LEU A 95 -5.77 11.31 -4.96
CA LEU A 95 -6.80 11.11 -3.94
C LEU A 95 -6.09 10.88 -2.61
N TYR A 96 -6.49 11.61 -1.57
CA TYR A 96 -5.85 11.44 -0.28
C TYR A 96 -6.86 11.64 0.87
N THR A 97 -6.56 11.05 2.00
CA THR A 97 -7.32 11.28 3.23
C THR A 97 -6.79 12.53 3.92
N GLU A 98 -7.57 13.60 3.94
CA GLU A 98 -7.32 14.73 4.81
C GLU A 98 -7.77 14.35 6.22
N GLY A 99 -6.85 14.31 7.16
CA GLY A 99 -7.09 13.79 8.51
C GLY A 99 -6.51 14.68 9.60
N LEU A 100 -6.64 14.20 10.84
CA LEU A 100 -6.20 14.93 12.03
C LEU A 100 -4.70 14.80 12.28
N CYS A 101 -4.09 13.73 11.77
CA CYS A 101 -2.74 13.32 12.09
C CYS A 101 -1.90 13.27 10.81
N GLY A 102 -1.17 14.30 10.55
CA GLY A 102 -0.32 14.41 9.38
C GLY A 102 -0.94 15.24 8.26
N ARG A 103 -0.11 16.04 7.65
CA ARG A 103 -0.50 16.90 6.55
C ARG A 103 -0.07 16.28 5.23
N PHE A 104 -1.02 16.08 4.33
CA PHE A 104 -0.70 15.65 2.96
C PHE A 104 -0.26 16.86 2.13
N GLY A 105 0.84 16.72 1.37
CA GLY A 105 1.33 17.79 0.51
C GLY A 105 2.63 17.45 -0.20
N LYS A 106 3.23 18.46 -0.83
CA LYS A 106 4.57 18.34 -1.38
C LYS A 106 5.60 18.27 -0.26
N THR A 107 6.42 17.22 -0.27
CA THR A 107 7.51 17.04 0.68
C THR A 107 8.84 17.35 -0.01
N SER A 108 9.75 18.03 0.70
CA SER A 108 11.08 18.37 0.20
C SER A 108 12.11 17.25 0.36
N ARG A 109 11.70 16.06 0.76
CA ARG A 109 12.63 14.92 0.96
C ARG A 109 13.18 14.44 -0.37
N LYS A 110 14.47 14.69 -0.58
CA LYS A 110 15.27 14.29 -1.76
C LYS A 110 15.68 12.81 -1.76
N ASN A 111 15.37 12.04 -0.74
CA ASN A 111 15.76 10.64 -0.64
C ASN A 111 14.66 9.78 -1.24
N GLY A 112 15.04 8.89 -2.14
CA GLY A 112 14.22 7.98 -2.92
C GLY A 112 13.31 7.05 -2.12
N ASP A 113 12.45 7.63 -1.32
CA ASP A 113 11.42 6.95 -0.58
C ASP A 113 10.29 6.61 -1.54
N TRP A 114 10.00 5.34 -1.66
CA TRP A 114 9.03 4.70 -2.54
C TRP A 114 7.59 5.22 -2.38
N THR A 115 7.34 5.97 -1.31
CA THR A 115 6.02 6.50 -0.95
C THR A 115 5.67 7.80 -1.66
N HIS A 116 6.57 8.36 -2.48
CA HIS A 116 6.41 9.72 -3.00
C HIS A 116 6.63 9.81 -4.50
N ARG A 117 5.56 9.89 -5.28
CA ARG A 117 5.67 10.30 -6.68
C ARG A 117 5.73 11.83 -6.74
N ASN A 118 6.80 12.36 -7.35
CA ASN A 118 6.97 13.81 -7.54
C ASN A 118 6.94 14.62 -6.23
N GLY A 119 7.34 14.00 -5.11
CA GLY A 119 7.42 14.67 -3.81
C GLY A 119 6.08 14.86 -3.08
N TRP A 120 5.03 14.15 -3.44
CA TRP A 120 3.76 14.14 -2.71
C TRP A 120 3.72 13.04 -1.64
N GLY A 121 3.18 13.36 -0.47
CA GLY A 121 3.04 12.40 0.62
C GLY A 121 2.59 13.02 1.93
N TYR A 122 2.49 12.20 2.98
CA TYR A 122 2.18 12.69 4.33
C TYR A 122 3.44 13.16 5.04
N ASN A 123 3.33 14.32 5.69
CA ASN A 123 4.30 14.80 6.67
C ASN A 123 3.78 14.47 8.09
N TRP A 124 4.40 13.48 8.74
CA TRP A 124 4.04 13.02 10.08
C TRP A 124 4.78 13.78 11.20
N SER A 125 5.75 14.63 10.84
CA SER A 125 6.58 15.35 11.81
C SER A 125 5.99 16.68 12.25
N GLU A 126 4.99 17.21 11.55
CA GLU A 126 4.24 18.35 12.01
C GLU A 126 3.28 17.90 13.10
N LYS A 127 3.66 18.18 14.35
CA LYS A 127 2.80 18.04 15.54
C LYS A 127 1.69 19.09 15.45
N GLU A 128 0.71 18.86 14.61
CA GLU A 128 -0.54 19.60 14.68
C GLU A 128 -1.54 18.78 15.51
N ASN A 129 -1.77 19.26 16.72
CA ASN A 129 -2.79 18.90 17.70
C ASN A 129 -2.64 17.56 18.43
N ASP A 130 -2.56 17.66 19.75
CA ASP A 130 -2.73 16.55 20.71
C ASP A 130 -4.09 15.83 20.54
N ASP A 131 -5.06 16.45 19.88
CA ASP A 131 -6.41 15.93 19.56
C ASP A 131 -6.43 14.81 18.49
N CYS A 132 -5.33 14.61 17.80
CA CYS A 132 -5.24 13.75 16.63
C CYS A 132 -5.63 12.28 16.89
N LYS A 133 -5.33 11.74 18.06
CA LYS A 133 -5.60 10.32 18.40
C LYS A 133 -6.86 10.09 19.21
N GLU A 134 -7.42 11.12 19.80
CA GLU A 134 -8.52 10.98 20.77
C GLU A 134 -9.89 11.44 20.26
N LEU A 135 -9.92 12.15 19.12
CA LEU A 135 -11.17 12.75 18.66
C LEU A 135 -12.17 11.69 18.18
N CYS A 136 -11.76 10.87 17.23
CA CYS A 136 -12.60 9.83 16.64
C CYS A 136 -11.75 8.84 15.83
N ASP A 137 -12.29 7.62 15.63
CA ASP A 137 -11.80 6.66 14.66
C ASP A 137 -12.41 6.95 13.29
N TYR A 138 -11.68 6.68 12.21
CA TYR A 138 -12.20 6.84 10.86
C TYR A 138 -11.59 5.84 9.89
N SER A 139 -12.34 5.55 8.82
CA SER A 139 -11.85 4.81 7.67
C SER A 139 -12.36 5.39 6.36
N PHE A 140 -11.56 5.22 5.31
CA PHE A 140 -11.94 5.48 3.91
C PHE A 140 -11.72 4.20 3.13
N ASP A 141 -12.79 3.59 2.65
CA ASP A 141 -12.73 2.40 1.81
C ASP A 141 -12.95 2.82 0.36
N TYR A 142 -11.92 2.63 -0.47
CA TYR A 142 -11.91 3.05 -1.87
C TYR A 142 -12.25 1.89 -2.79
N ILE A 143 -13.20 2.12 -3.71
CA ILE A 143 -13.49 1.27 -4.85
C ILE A 143 -13.32 2.12 -6.10
N VAL A 144 -12.30 1.82 -6.90
CA VAL A 144 -11.92 2.68 -8.03
C VAL A 144 -11.82 1.85 -9.30
N LYS A 145 -12.52 2.29 -10.35
CA LYS A 145 -12.29 1.76 -11.70
C LYS A 145 -11.45 2.74 -12.50
N VAL A 146 -10.43 2.23 -13.16
CA VAL A 146 -9.44 3.03 -13.90
C VAL A 146 -9.24 2.52 -15.32
N PRO A 147 -8.86 3.38 -16.28
CA PRO A 147 -8.36 2.89 -17.57
C PRO A 147 -7.22 1.89 -17.37
N ARG A 148 -7.23 0.75 -18.07
CA ARG A 148 -6.24 -0.32 -17.86
C ARG A 148 -4.78 0.13 -17.95
N SER A 149 -4.48 1.09 -18.81
CA SER A 149 -3.11 1.54 -19.08
C SER A 149 -2.55 2.56 -18.09
N ILE A 150 -3.34 2.98 -17.11
CA ILE A 150 -2.92 4.00 -16.13
C ILE A 150 -1.79 3.49 -15.21
N ASN A 151 -0.89 4.38 -14.84
CA ASN A 151 0.09 4.11 -13.80
C ASN A 151 -0.53 4.36 -12.42
N LEU A 152 -0.23 3.48 -11.47
CA LEU A 152 -0.79 3.55 -10.12
C LEU A 152 0.30 3.74 -9.06
N LEU A 153 0.02 4.63 -8.10
CA LEU A 153 0.73 4.73 -6.84
C LEU A 153 -0.29 4.69 -5.72
N VAL A 154 -0.38 3.56 -5.03
CA VAL A 154 -1.43 3.31 -4.03
C VAL A 154 -0.79 3.04 -2.68
N SER A 155 -1.29 3.68 -1.63
CA SER A 155 -0.81 3.45 -0.27
C SER A 155 -1.92 3.51 0.76
N THR A 156 -1.87 2.60 1.75
CA THR A 156 -2.64 2.67 2.99
C THR A 156 -1.74 2.33 4.18
N VAL A 157 -2.16 2.66 5.40
CA VAL A 157 -1.31 2.47 6.58
C VAL A 157 -1.94 1.50 7.57
N ASN A 158 -3.19 1.68 7.92
CA ASN A 158 -3.87 0.89 8.96
C ASN A 158 -5.18 0.32 8.48
N GLN A 159 -5.51 -0.88 9.01
CA GLN A 159 -6.83 -1.49 8.95
C GLN A 159 -7.38 -1.60 7.51
N GLY A 160 -6.53 -1.97 6.56
CA GLY A 160 -7.00 -2.15 5.19
C GLY A 160 -5.97 -2.84 4.32
N ASP A 161 -6.48 -3.51 3.30
CA ASP A 161 -5.72 -4.18 2.27
C ASP A 161 -5.67 -3.34 0.98
N VAL A 162 -4.67 -3.59 0.16
CA VAL A 162 -4.57 -3.02 -1.20
C VAL A 162 -4.81 -4.12 -2.21
N LYS A 163 -5.86 -3.98 -3.00
CA LYS A 163 -6.19 -4.91 -4.09
C LYS A 163 -6.20 -4.17 -5.42
N ILE A 164 -5.40 -4.64 -6.38
CA ILE A 164 -5.31 -4.06 -7.74
C ILE A 164 -5.50 -5.17 -8.77
N GLU A 165 -6.46 -4.99 -9.67
CA GLU A 165 -6.83 -6.00 -10.64
C GLU A 165 -6.86 -5.44 -12.07
N ASN A 166 -6.34 -6.23 -13.04
CA ASN A 166 -6.47 -5.96 -14.47
C ASN A 166 -5.89 -4.61 -14.94
N VAL A 167 -4.78 -4.17 -14.35
CA VAL A 167 -4.07 -2.95 -14.72
C VAL A 167 -2.83 -3.31 -15.51
N SER A 168 -2.64 -2.65 -16.64
CA SER A 168 -1.49 -2.85 -17.54
C SER A 168 -0.48 -1.69 -17.50
N GLY A 169 -0.67 -0.68 -16.66
CA GLY A 169 0.31 0.35 -16.33
C GLY A 169 1.32 -0.11 -15.28
N SER A 170 2.28 0.75 -14.95
CA SER A 170 3.19 0.50 -13.82
C SER A 170 2.46 0.65 -12.48
N ILE A 171 2.83 -0.18 -11.50
CA ILE A 171 2.18 -0.22 -10.20
C ILE A 171 3.21 -0.06 -9.09
N VAL A 172 2.93 0.86 -8.17
CA VAL A 172 3.60 0.94 -6.86
C VAL A 172 2.51 0.85 -5.79
N ALA A 173 2.56 -0.20 -4.99
CA ALA A 173 1.61 -0.44 -3.91
C ALA A 173 2.37 -0.52 -2.58
N ASN A 174 1.94 0.26 -1.59
CA ASN A 174 2.54 0.28 -0.26
C ASN A 174 1.47 0.10 0.81
N ASN A 175 1.78 -0.73 1.79
CA ASN A 175 0.95 -0.89 2.98
C ASN A 175 1.83 -0.91 4.23
N VAL A 176 1.24 -0.77 5.39
CA VAL A 176 1.93 -0.98 6.66
C VAL A 176 1.28 -2.14 7.41
N ASN A 177 -0.02 -2.09 7.62
CA ASN A 177 -0.75 -3.12 8.35
C ASN A 177 -1.89 -3.66 7.49
N GLY A 178 -1.57 -4.57 6.60
CA GLY A 178 -2.47 -5.25 5.69
C GLY A 178 -1.73 -5.82 4.49
N SER A 179 -2.41 -6.66 3.75
CA SER A 179 -1.86 -7.37 2.59
C SER A 179 -1.96 -6.54 1.31
N ILE A 180 -1.18 -6.94 0.30
CA ILE A 180 -1.21 -6.36 -1.04
C ILE A 180 -1.47 -7.49 -2.03
N ALA A 181 -2.53 -7.36 -2.84
CA ALA A 181 -2.87 -8.31 -3.89
C ALA A 181 -2.90 -7.62 -5.26
N LEU A 182 -2.01 -8.02 -6.16
CA LEU A 182 -1.92 -7.54 -7.54
C LEU A 182 -2.26 -8.69 -8.49
N SER A 183 -3.33 -8.57 -9.27
CA SER A 183 -3.73 -9.63 -10.20
C SER A 183 -4.04 -9.09 -11.60
N GLY A 184 -3.80 -9.90 -12.62
CA GLY A 184 -4.05 -9.49 -14.00
C GLY A 184 -3.13 -8.37 -14.49
N ILE A 185 -1.92 -8.27 -13.92
CA ILE A 185 -0.93 -7.23 -14.23
C ILE A 185 0.05 -7.68 -15.31
N SER A 186 0.70 -6.73 -16.01
CA SER A 186 1.55 -7.04 -17.17
C SER A 186 2.82 -6.21 -17.28
N ARG A 187 3.01 -5.21 -16.44
CA ARG A 187 4.20 -4.35 -16.44
C ARG A 187 4.92 -4.42 -15.11
N GLU A 188 5.93 -3.56 -14.97
CA GLU A 188 6.69 -3.44 -13.73
C GLU A 188 5.79 -3.14 -12.53
N ALA A 189 6.06 -3.83 -11.42
CA ALA A 189 5.36 -3.63 -10.17
C ALA A 189 6.33 -3.59 -8.98
N SER A 190 6.00 -2.74 -8.02
CA SER A 190 6.62 -2.73 -6.70
C SER A 190 5.52 -2.84 -5.66
N ALA A 191 5.59 -3.84 -4.78
CA ALA A 191 4.65 -4.03 -3.68
C ALA A 191 5.42 -4.18 -2.38
N ASN A 192 5.12 -3.31 -1.40
CA ASN A 192 5.84 -3.28 -0.14
C ASN A 192 4.85 -3.20 1.03
N THR A 193 4.94 -4.12 1.97
CA THR A 193 4.18 -4.05 3.22
C THR A 193 5.07 -4.33 4.43
N ILE A 194 4.57 -4.04 5.63
CA ILE A 194 5.27 -4.41 6.87
C ILE A 194 4.60 -5.64 7.48
N ASN A 195 3.29 -5.62 7.65
CA ASN A 195 2.55 -6.72 8.25
C ASN A 195 1.44 -7.17 7.30
N GLY A 196 1.68 -8.23 6.56
CA GLY A 196 0.75 -8.80 5.60
C GLY A 196 1.47 -9.51 4.46
N ASP A 197 0.71 -10.24 3.68
CA ASP A 197 1.22 -10.98 2.55
C ASP A 197 1.26 -10.12 1.29
N VAL A 198 2.10 -10.50 0.34
CA VAL A 198 2.20 -9.87 -0.97
C VAL A 198 1.88 -10.92 -2.04
N ASP A 199 0.70 -10.83 -2.63
CA ASP A 199 0.21 -11.74 -3.67
C ASP A 199 0.28 -11.08 -5.04
N ILE A 200 1.00 -11.67 -5.98
CA ILE A 200 1.18 -11.14 -7.32
C ILE A 200 0.84 -12.18 -8.37
N ALA A 201 0.00 -11.82 -9.35
CA ALA A 201 -0.34 -12.68 -10.47
C ALA A 201 -0.24 -11.93 -11.80
N TYR A 202 0.80 -12.25 -12.55
CA TYR A 202 1.03 -11.71 -13.88
C TYR A 202 0.19 -12.41 -14.95
N VAL A 203 -0.30 -11.66 -15.94
CA VAL A 203 -0.89 -12.18 -17.19
C VAL A 203 0.10 -12.10 -18.35
N LYS A 204 1.18 -11.35 -18.18
CA LYS A 204 2.34 -11.27 -19.07
C LYS A 204 3.57 -10.99 -18.22
N ASN A 205 4.64 -11.74 -18.42
CA ASN A 205 5.88 -11.56 -17.64
C ASN A 205 6.42 -10.13 -17.80
N PRO A 206 6.87 -9.49 -16.71
CA PRO A 206 7.37 -8.13 -16.73
C PRO A 206 8.64 -8.03 -17.57
N GLN A 207 8.86 -6.84 -18.17
CA GLN A 207 10.04 -6.54 -18.99
C GLN A 207 10.96 -5.51 -18.31
N LYS A 208 10.62 -5.07 -17.12
CA LYS A 208 11.39 -4.12 -16.31
C LYS A 208 11.47 -4.63 -14.87
N PRO A 209 12.46 -4.17 -14.11
CA PRO A 209 12.66 -4.60 -12.72
C PRO A 209 11.41 -4.49 -11.87
N CYS A 210 11.20 -5.51 -11.02
CA CYS A 210 10.12 -5.58 -10.05
C CYS A 210 10.70 -5.81 -8.65
N ARG A 211 10.01 -5.28 -7.63
CA ARG A 211 10.40 -5.48 -6.25
C ARG A 211 9.19 -5.82 -5.38
N PHE A 212 9.34 -6.86 -4.56
CA PHE A 212 8.32 -7.33 -3.65
C PHE A 212 8.92 -7.51 -2.27
N TYR A 213 8.34 -6.79 -1.31
CA TYR A 213 8.86 -6.73 0.05
C TYR A 213 7.74 -6.92 1.07
N THR A 214 7.99 -7.74 2.07
CA THR A 214 7.23 -7.73 3.33
C THR A 214 8.16 -7.92 4.51
N LEU A 215 7.86 -7.35 5.67
CA LEU A 215 8.61 -7.65 6.88
C LEU A 215 8.09 -8.92 7.54
N ASN A 216 6.76 -9.03 7.69
CA ASN A 216 6.08 -10.15 8.32
C ASN A 216 4.95 -10.63 7.42
N GLY A 217 5.19 -11.67 6.65
CA GLY A 217 4.25 -12.27 5.72
C GLY A 217 4.96 -13.03 4.60
N ASP A 218 4.20 -13.75 3.83
CA ASP A 218 4.67 -14.48 2.66
C ASP A 218 4.59 -13.63 1.38
N ILE A 219 5.44 -13.95 0.40
CA ILE A 219 5.34 -13.38 -0.94
C ILE A 219 4.97 -14.50 -1.91
N ASN A 220 3.78 -14.41 -2.52
CA ASN A 220 3.29 -15.35 -3.50
C ASN A 220 3.27 -14.73 -4.89
N ALA A 221 4.11 -15.19 -5.80
CA ALA A 221 4.27 -14.63 -7.13
C ALA A 221 4.02 -15.67 -8.22
N TRP A 222 3.02 -15.39 -9.07
CA TRP A 222 2.67 -16.22 -10.23
C TRP A 222 3.02 -15.51 -11.53
N PHE A 223 3.88 -16.16 -12.31
CA PHE A 223 4.31 -15.71 -13.63
C PHE A 223 3.73 -16.58 -14.74
N GLN A 224 3.82 -16.13 -15.97
CA GLN A 224 3.49 -16.95 -17.13
C GLN A 224 4.68 -17.86 -17.47
N LYS A 225 4.40 -18.99 -18.08
CA LYS A 225 5.40 -19.94 -18.57
C LYS A 225 6.46 -19.25 -19.44
N GLY A 226 7.71 -19.70 -19.28
CA GLY A 226 8.85 -19.12 -20.00
C GLY A 226 9.36 -17.82 -19.37
N LEU A 227 9.29 -17.70 -18.05
CA LEU A 227 9.92 -16.60 -17.32
C LEU A 227 11.44 -16.64 -17.55
N ALA A 228 12.01 -15.50 -17.98
CA ALA A 228 13.44 -15.26 -18.04
C ALA A 228 13.77 -14.08 -17.14
N ALA A 229 14.54 -14.30 -16.08
CA ALA A 229 14.76 -13.30 -15.05
C ALA A 229 16.05 -13.56 -14.24
N ASP A 230 16.61 -12.49 -13.70
CA ASP A 230 17.62 -12.54 -12.64
C ASP A 230 16.89 -12.31 -11.30
N LEU A 231 16.83 -13.35 -10.49
CA LEU A 231 16.15 -13.36 -9.20
C LEU A 231 17.11 -12.96 -8.09
N SER A 232 16.72 -12.01 -7.25
CA SER A 232 17.32 -11.73 -5.95
C SER A 232 16.36 -12.19 -4.87
N PHE A 233 16.85 -12.95 -3.90
CA PHE A 233 16.08 -13.44 -2.77
C PHE A 233 16.82 -13.17 -1.47
N GLU A 234 16.17 -12.42 -0.57
CA GLU A 234 16.67 -12.20 0.78
C GLU A 234 15.57 -12.54 1.80
N SER A 235 15.87 -13.43 2.74
CA SER A 235 15.01 -13.69 3.90
C SER A 235 15.87 -13.93 5.13
N PHE A 236 15.38 -13.53 6.30
CA PHE A 236 16.02 -13.86 7.56
C PHE A 236 15.47 -15.18 8.14
N ASN A 237 14.14 -15.32 8.17
CA ASN A 237 13.42 -16.51 8.62
C ASN A 237 12.45 -16.96 7.53
N GLY A 238 12.93 -17.64 6.49
CA GLY A 238 12.10 -18.15 5.44
C GLY A 238 12.89 -18.73 4.28
N GLU A 239 12.18 -19.39 3.40
CA GLU A 239 12.73 -20.16 2.29
C GLU A 239 12.11 -19.72 0.95
N LEU A 240 12.81 -19.99 -0.15
CA LEU A 240 12.30 -19.84 -1.52
C LEU A 240 11.76 -21.17 -2.02
N PHE A 241 10.49 -21.20 -2.38
CA PHE A 241 9.82 -22.34 -3.03
C PHE A 241 9.48 -21.99 -4.47
N THR A 242 9.80 -22.88 -5.40
CA THR A 242 9.51 -22.65 -6.82
C THR A 242 9.17 -23.95 -7.55
N ASN A 243 8.39 -23.85 -8.62
CA ASN A 243 8.16 -24.91 -9.59
C ASN A 243 8.89 -24.67 -10.92
N VAL A 244 9.83 -23.72 -10.95
CA VAL A 244 10.66 -23.45 -12.13
C VAL A 244 11.74 -24.51 -12.23
N ASP A 245 11.80 -25.23 -13.36
CA ASP A 245 12.68 -26.38 -13.54
C ASP A 245 14.18 -26.05 -13.57
N HIS A 246 14.54 -24.86 -13.98
CA HIS A 246 15.94 -24.43 -14.17
C HIS A 246 16.23 -23.14 -13.41
N LEU A 247 16.70 -23.32 -12.18
CA LEU A 247 17.19 -22.24 -11.34
C LEU A 247 18.71 -22.38 -11.15
N GLU A 248 19.47 -21.51 -11.81
CA GLU A 248 20.94 -21.50 -11.73
C GLU A 248 21.40 -20.50 -10.65
N SER A 249 22.21 -20.96 -9.69
CA SER A 249 22.79 -20.07 -8.68
C SER A 249 23.86 -19.17 -9.30
N LEU A 250 23.77 -17.88 -9.10
CA LEU A 250 24.74 -16.91 -9.57
C LEU A 250 25.80 -16.64 -8.50
N PRO A 251 27.04 -16.26 -8.92
CA PRO A 251 28.09 -15.89 -7.99
C PRO A 251 27.68 -14.72 -7.08
N VAL A 252 28.12 -14.78 -5.83
CA VAL A 252 27.89 -13.71 -4.85
C VAL A 252 28.63 -12.44 -5.30
N VAL A 253 27.93 -11.33 -5.34
CA VAL A 253 28.50 -10.01 -5.66
C VAL A 253 28.77 -9.25 -4.38
N VAL A 254 30.04 -8.83 -4.22
CA VAL A 254 30.47 -7.99 -3.11
C VAL A 254 30.63 -6.56 -3.61
N GLU A 255 29.76 -5.68 -3.20
CA GLU A 255 29.88 -4.24 -3.48
C GLU A 255 30.76 -3.57 -2.42
N LYS A 256 31.76 -2.82 -2.88
CA LYS A 256 32.61 -2.01 -2.02
C LYS A 256 32.24 -0.53 -2.20
N LYS A 257 31.91 0.15 -1.11
CA LYS A 257 31.61 1.60 -1.11
C LYS A 257 32.48 2.32 -0.08
N GLU A 258 33.22 3.33 -0.52
CA GLU A 258 33.94 4.21 0.38
C GLU A 258 32.98 5.24 0.99
N THR A 259 33.07 5.43 2.29
CA THR A 259 32.26 6.37 3.06
C THR A 259 33.15 7.17 4.00
N GLN A 260 32.64 8.26 4.53
CA GLN A 260 33.36 9.05 5.55
C GLN A 260 33.72 8.25 6.82
N LYS A 261 33.00 7.14 7.09
CA LYS A 261 33.20 6.25 8.25
C LYS A 261 34.13 5.05 7.95
N GLY A 262 34.64 4.95 6.71
CA GLY A 262 35.47 3.84 6.25
C GLY A 262 34.88 3.11 5.05
N ILE A 263 35.45 1.96 4.71
CA ILE A 263 35.04 1.14 3.59
C ILE A 263 33.89 0.23 4.02
N LYS A 264 32.73 0.36 3.35
CA LYS A 264 31.59 -0.52 3.54
C LYS A 264 31.58 -1.59 2.46
N TYR A 265 31.53 -2.84 2.86
CA TYR A 265 31.25 -3.96 1.98
C TYR A 265 29.78 -4.38 2.13
N LYS A 266 29.07 -4.54 1.04
CA LYS A 266 27.73 -5.15 0.99
C LYS A 266 27.86 -6.45 0.20
N VAL A 267 27.51 -7.55 0.81
CA VAL A 267 27.36 -8.84 0.16
C VAL A 267 25.92 -8.92 -0.29
N ASN A 268 25.69 -8.95 -1.61
CA ASN A 268 24.35 -9.13 -2.13
C ASN A 268 24.00 -10.62 -2.03
N GLY A 269 22.83 -10.89 -1.45
CA GLY A 269 22.37 -12.20 -1.03
C GLY A 269 22.22 -13.26 -2.14
N ASN A 270 21.37 -14.24 -1.95
CA ASN A 270 21.18 -15.32 -2.87
C ASN A 270 20.61 -14.81 -4.20
N ARG A 271 21.38 -15.00 -5.27
CA ARG A 271 21.00 -14.61 -6.63
C ARG A 271 20.90 -15.84 -7.51
N PHE A 272 19.87 -15.85 -8.34
CA PHE A 272 19.60 -16.95 -9.23
C PHE A 272 19.25 -16.43 -10.63
N LYS A 273 19.51 -17.25 -11.62
CA LYS A 273 19.12 -17.01 -13.00
C LYS A 273 18.01 -18.00 -13.37
N ILE A 274 16.93 -17.48 -13.92
CA ILE A 274 15.81 -18.25 -14.46
C ILE A 274 15.88 -18.14 -15.98
N GLY A 275 15.89 -19.29 -16.68
CA GLY A 275 16.01 -19.34 -18.12
C GLY A 275 17.27 -18.60 -18.62
N GLU A 276 17.12 -17.71 -19.58
CA GLU A 276 18.23 -16.91 -20.12
C GLU A 276 18.62 -15.69 -19.24
N GLY A 277 17.96 -15.51 -18.09
CA GLY A 277 18.12 -14.32 -17.26
C GLY A 277 17.45 -13.09 -17.87
N GLY A 278 17.78 -11.90 -17.35
CA GLY A 278 17.33 -10.63 -17.93
C GLY A 278 16.68 -9.68 -16.93
N VAL A 279 15.35 -9.65 -16.83
CA VAL A 279 14.67 -8.72 -15.91
C VAL A 279 15.00 -9.07 -14.45
N VAL A 280 15.28 -8.05 -13.65
CA VAL A 280 15.55 -8.24 -12.22
C VAL A 280 14.23 -8.37 -11.45
N LEU A 281 14.09 -9.47 -10.72
CA LEU A 281 13.01 -9.73 -9.77
C LEU A 281 13.61 -9.77 -8.37
N ASP A 282 13.26 -8.80 -7.54
CA ASP A 282 13.79 -8.66 -6.18
C ASP A 282 12.71 -9.01 -5.15
N PHE A 283 12.96 -10.07 -4.38
CA PHE A 283 12.09 -10.56 -3.33
C PHE A 283 12.79 -10.47 -1.98
N GLU A 284 12.18 -9.78 -1.04
CA GLU A 284 12.75 -9.59 0.30
C GLU A 284 11.65 -9.78 1.35
N THR A 285 11.90 -10.67 2.31
CA THR A 285 11.08 -10.81 3.51
C THR A 285 11.96 -10.96 4.74
N PHE A 286 11.47 -10.62 5.92
CA PHE A 286 12.19 -10.90 7.16
C PHE A 286 11.66 -12.17 7.82
N ASN A 287 10.34 -12.27 8.00
CA ASN A 287 9.64 -13.44 8.54
C ASN A 287 8.58 -13.89 7.54
N GLY A 288 8.90 -14.89 6.73
CA GLY A 288 7.99 -15.45 5.74
C GLY A 288 8.72 -16.09 4.58
N ASN A 289 8.00 -16.82 3.76
CA ASN A 289 8.50 -17.54 2.62
C ASN A 289 8.22 -16.78 1.32
N VAL A 290 8.99 -17.10 0.30
CA VAL A 290 8.72 -16.67 -1.07
C VAL A 290 8.32 -17.87 -1.91
N TYR A 291 7.15 -17.79 -2.53
CA TYR A 291 6.63 -18.80 -3.45
C TYR A 291 6.60 -18.20 -4.86
N LEU A 292 7.58 -18.55 -5.68
CA LEU A 292 7.65 -18.17 -7.08
C LEU A 292 7.15 -19.33 -7.94
N LYS A 293 6.08 -19.11 -8.68
CA LYS A 293 5.43 -20.14 -9.48
C LYS A 293 5.19 -19.70 -10.91
N GLU A 294 5.47 -20.58 -11.86
CA GLU A 294 4.98 -20.45 -13.22
C GLU A 294 3.61 -21.14 -13.35
N LYS A 295 2.72 -20.51 -14.14
CA LYS A 295 1.45 -21.14 -14.55
C LYS A 295 1.74 -22.29 -15.50
N ILE A 296 1.13 -23.43 -15.23
CA ILE A 296 1.26 -24.66 -16.03
C ILE A 296 0.48 -24.53 -17.34
#